data_55355e8fc1685f3b8ecab993eba7d209
#
_entry.id   55355e8fc1685f3b8ecab993eba7d209
#
_cell.length_a   1.000
_cell.length_b   1.000
_cell.length_c   1.000
_cell.angle_alpha   90.00
_cell.angle_beta   90.00
_cell.angle_gamma   90.00
#
_symmetry.space_group_name_H-M   'P 1'
#
loop_
_entity.id
_entity.type
_entity.pdbx_description
1 polymer ?
#
loop_
_entity_poly.entity_id
_entity_poly.type
_entity_poly.pdbx_seq_one_letter_code
_entity_poly.pdbx_strand_id
1 'polypeptide(L)'
;HRSSNNKLISLKRVITAGAPATIQLQEKFRQLLDDHTDLFGIYGATETLPIAKVESREIFALKEKTAQGAGVCLGRPIAGVTVRIIPITDEPIAEWAESLAVESNVVGEITVQSRATTREYFYREESNRLSKIKFGEEIIHRMGDVGYFDAQGRLWYCGRKSHRVITPEDVMFTEQVENIFNAHPLVKRTALVEVNGRPILWVELERGVKTSKDGIINELKELAQDHRQASQIAAFLFAGKFPTDARHNSKIIREELKALAERKVS
;
A
#
# COMPACT_ATOMS: atom_id res chain seq x y z
N HIS A 1 -33.88 4.92 -6.01
CA HIS A 1 -34.07 3.55 -6.51
C HIS A 1 -33.76 3.51 -8.01
N ARG A 2 -32.50 3.27 -8.37
CA ARG A 2 -32.15 2.82 -9.73
C ARG A 2 -32.03 1.29 -9.65
N SER A 3 -32.82 0.61 -10.49
CA SER A 3 -32.96 -0.82 -10.51
C SER A 3 -31.63 -1.56 -10.67
N SER A 4 -31.47 -2.61 -9.94
CA SER A 4 -30.33 -3.51 -9.78
C SER A 4 -29.92 -4.33 -11.02
N ASN A 5 -30.26 -3.90 -12.24
CA ASN A 5 -30.11 -4.74 -13.43
C ASN A 5 -29.22 -4.15 -14.54
N ASN A 6 -28.49 -3.08 -14.27
CA ASN A 6 -27.57 -2.50 -15.28
C ASN A 6 -26.15 -3.04 -15.10
N LYS A 7 -25.96 -4.35 -15.27
CA LYS A 7 -24.61 -4.92 -15.41
C LYS A 7 -23.97 -4.44 -16.70
N LEU A 8 -22.67 -4.17 -16.64
CA LEU A 8 -21.84 -3.79 -17.78
C LEU A 8 -21.44 -5.05 -18.58
N ILE A 9 -22.41 -5.68 -19.20
CA ILE A 9 -22.28 -7.02 -19.84
C ILE A 9 -21.34 -7.05 -21.05
N SER A 10 -21.09 -5.91 -21.68
CA SER A 10 -20.19 -5.82 -22.83
C SER A 10 -18.70 -5.79 -22.44
N LEU A 11 -18.39 -5.52 -21.17
CA LEU A 11 -17.01 -5.50 -20.69
C LEU A 11 -16.50 -6.93 -20.49
N LYS A 12 -15.36 -7.22 -21.07
CA LYS A 12 -14.64 -8.49 -20.88
C LYS A 12 -13.54 -8.36 -19.84
N ARG A 13 -12.92 -7.17 -19.76
CA ARG A 13 -11.81 -6.89 -18.87
C ARG A 13 -11.85 -5.45 -18.39
N VAL A 14 -11.60 -5.26 -17.11
CA VAL A 14 -11.42 -3.96 -16.47
C VAL A 14 -10.06 -3.93 -15.80
N ILE A 15 -9.35 -2.82 -15.95
CA ILE A 15 -8.02 -2.62 -15.38
C ILE A 15 -8.05 -1.37 -14.50
N THR A 16 -7.54 -1.49 -13.28
CA THR A 16 -7.34 -0.37 -12.36
C THR A 16 -5.86 -0.28 -11.98
N ALA A 17 -5.35 0.94 -11.89
CA ALA A 17 -3.95 1.23 -11.55
C ALA A 17 -3.82 2.59 -10.84
N GLY A 18 -2.60 2.90 -10.36
CA GLY A 18 -2.24 4.20 -9.81
C GLY A 18 -2.29 4.30 -8.28
N ALA A 19 -3.19 3.58 -7.63
CA ALA A 19 -3.23 3.40 -6.17
C ALA A 19 -3.99 2.10 -5.85
N PRO A 20 -3.74 1.47 -4.70
CA PRO A 20 -4.54 0.35 -4.24
C PRO A 20 -6.01 0.76 -4.10
N ALA A 21 -6.91 0.08 -4.82
CA ALA A 21 -8.34 0.23 -4.60
C ALA A 21 -8.74 -0.58 -3.35
N THR A 22 -9.54 0.01 -2.46
CA THR A 22 -10.01 -0.70 -1.27
C THR A 22 -10.85 -1.92 -1.67
N ILE A 23 -10.83 -2.96 -0.84
CA ILE A 23 -11.61 -4.19 -1.07
C ILE A 23 -13.09 -3.84 -1.23
N GLN A 24 -13.63 -2.99 -0.36
CA GLN A 24 -15.04 -2.55 -0.42
C GLN A 24 -15.38 -1.85 -1.76
N LEU A 25 -14.47 -1.03 -2.30
CA LEU A 25 -14.68 -0.40 -3.59
C LEU A 25 -14.69 -1.43 -4.72
N GLN A 26 -13.77 -2.38 -4.68
CA GLN A 26 -13.70 -3.46 -5.67
C GLN A 26 -14.93 -4.38 -5.61
N GLU A 27 -15.40 -4.73 -4.41
CA GLU A 27 -16.63 -5.51 -4.21
C GLU A 27 -17.87 -4.78 -4.79
N LYS A 28 -18.04 -3.48 -4.49
CA LYS A 28 -19.11 -2.66 -5.06
C LYS A 28 -19.02 -2.58 -6.58
N PHE A 29 -17.82 -2.39 -7.12
CA PHE A 29 -17.63 -2.33 -8.56
C PHE A 29 -17.87 -3.67 -9.23
N ARG A 30 -17.46 -4.79 -8.60
CA ARG A 30 -17.70 -6.15 -9.08
C ARG A 30 -19.19 -6.44 -9.28
N GLN A 31 -20.07 -5.90 -8.44
CA GLN A 31 -21.52 -6.06 -8.58
C GLN A 31 -22.08 -5.49 -9.89
N LEU A 32 -21.37 -4.53 -10.50
CA LEU A 32 -21.76 -3.94 -11.80
C LEU A 32 -21.24 -4.74 -13.00
N LEU A 33 -20.36 -5.70 -12.77
CA LEU A 33 -19.74 -6.50 -13.83
C LEU A 33 -20.46 -7.83 -14.01
N ASP A 34 -20.36 -8.37 -15.22
CA ASP A 34 -20.72 -9.75 -15.50
C ASP A 34 -19.73 -10.71 -14.81
N ASP A 35 -20.18 -11.94 -14.50
CA ASP A 35 -19.34 -12.93 -13.81
C ASP A 35 -18.12 -13.36 -14.63
N HIS A 36 -18.21 -13.25 -15.96
CA HIS A 36 -17.13 -13.54 -16.90
C HIS A 36 -16.16 -12.36 -17.11
N THR A 37 -16.48 -11.18 -16.57
CA THR A 37 -15.59 -10.02 -16.68
C THR A 37 -14.43 -10.13 -15.71
N ASP A 38 -13.20 -10.03 -16.19
CA ASP A 38 -12.01 -9.91 -15.33
C ASP A 38 -11.86 -8.49 -14.79
N LEU A 39 -11.51 -8.36 -13.52
CA LEU A 39 -11.14 -7.09 -12.90
C LEU A 39 -9.74 -7.20 -12.34
N PHE A 40 -8.77 -6.56 -13.00
CA PHE A 40 -7.37 -6.58 -12.61
C PHE A 40 -6.93 -5.29 -11.92
N GLY A 41 -6.22 -5.46 -10.81
CA GLY A 41 -5.33 -4.45 -10.25
C GLY A 41 -3.94 -4.58 -10.88
N ILE A 42 -3.36 -3.47 -11.33
CA ILE A 42 -2.02 -3.42 -11.91
C ILE A 42 -1.10 -2.60 -11.01
N TYR A 43 0.02 -3.18 -10.64
CA TYR A 43 1.10 -2.51 -9.92
C TYR A 43 2.19 -2.05 -10.89
N GLY A 44 2.69 -0.84 -10.63
CA GLY A 44 3.80 -0.24 -11.36
C GLY A 44 3.88 1.26 -11.12
N ALA A 45 4.88 1.88 -11.71
CA ALA A 45 5.13 3.32 -11.70
C ALA A 45 5.56 3.80 -13.08
N THR A 46 5.67 5.10 -13.28
CA THR A 46 6.14 5.68 -14.57
C THR A 46 7.50 5.12 -14.97
N GLU A 47 8.33 4.82 -14.00
CA GLU A 47 9.68 4.26 -14.18
C GLU A 47 9.69 2.84 -14.72
N THR A 48 8.61 2.08 -14.45
CA THR A 48 8.43 0.72 -14.96
C THR A 48 6.97 0.28 -14.76
N LEU A 49 6.26 -0.01 -15.85
CA LEU A 49 4.83 -0.38 -15.84
C LEU A 49 4.54 -1.27 -17.06
N PRO A 50 3.74 -2.32 -16.91
CA PRO A 50 3.27 -2.94 -15.67
C PRO A 50 4.34 -3.81 -15.00
N ILE A 51 4.25 -4.00 -13.67
CA ILE A 51 5.17 -4.85 -12.90
C ILE A 51 4.48 -6.16 -12.50
N ALA A 52 3.35 -6.03 -11.81
CA ALA A 52 2.58 -7.17 -11.33
C ALA A 52 1.10 -6.94 -11.56
N LYS A 53 0.34 -8.03 -11.57
CA LYS A 53 -1.12 -8.00 -11.69
C LYS A 53 -1.78 -8.96 -10.73
N VAL A 54 -2.96 -8.58 -10.25
CA VAL A 54 -3.81 -9.41 -9.42
C VAL A 54 -5.24 -9.33 -9.92
N GLU A 55 -5.95 -10.45 -9.95
CA GLU A 55 -7.39 -10.49 -10.27
C GLU A 55 -8.19 -10.29 -8.97
N SER A 56 -9.30 -9.55 -9.04
CA SER A 56 -10.10 -9.15 -7.89
C SER A 56 -10.60 -10.33 -7.04
N ARG A 57 -10.91 -11.47 -7.65
CA ARG A 57 -11.32 -12.68 -6.91
C ARG A 57 -10.21 -13.22 -6.02
N GLU A 58 -8.95 -13.11 -6.46
CA GLU A 58 -7.78 -13.46 -5.62
C GLU A 58 -7.67 -12.49 -4.44
N ILE A 59 -7.88 -11.18 -4.67
CA ILE A 59 -7.90 -10.17 -3.59
C ILE A 59 -8.98 -10.51 -2.56
N PHE A 60 -10.20 -10.86 -3.01
CA PHE A 60 -11.30 -11.20 -2.10
C PHE A 60 -11.03 -12.48 -1.31
N ALA A 61 -10.40 -13.47 -1.92
CA ALA A 61 -9.98 -14.69 -1.22
C ALA A 61 -8.91 -14.44 -0.14
N LEU A 62 -8.18 -13.32 -0.25
CA LEU A 62 -7.10 -12.94 0.66
C LEU A 62 -7.47 -11.81 1.63
N LYS A 63 -8.73 -11.36 1.63
CA LYS A 63 -9.16 -10.19 2.43
C LYS A 63 -8.85 -10.33 3.92
N GLU A 64 -9.01 -11.54 4.48
CA GLU A 64 -8.69 -11.79 5.88
C GLU A 64 -7.20 -11.61 6.18
N LYS A 65 -6.31 -12.04 5.29
CA LYS A 65 -4.87 -11.80 5.45
C LYS A 65 -4.54 -10.31 5.42
N THR A 66 -5.17 -9.56 4.51
CA THR A 66 -5.03 -8.09 4.45
C THR A 66 -5.52 -7.45 5.76
N ALA A 67 -6.68 -7.85 6.28
CA ALA A 67 -7.22 -7.38 7.55
C ALA A 67 -6.35 -7.76 8.76
N GLN A 68 -5.55 -8.81 8.64
CA GLN A 68 -4.58 -9.24 9.66
C GLN A 68 -3.19 -8.59 9.49
N GLY A 69 -3.06 -7.57 8.63
CA GLY A 69 -1.81 -6.81 8.48
C GLY A 69 -0.80 -7.41 7.51
N ALA A 70 -1.19 -8.30 6.61
CA ALA A 70 -0.28 -8.79 5.57
C ALA A 70 0.12 -7.70 4.56
N GLY A 71 -0.59 -6.59 4.49
CA GLY A 71 -0.47 -5.58 3.44
C GLY A 71 -1.47 -5.81 2.30
N VAL A 72 -1.18 -5.27 1.12
CA VAL A 72 -2.03 -5.38 -0.08
C VAL A 72 -1.43 -6.37 -1.06
N CYS A 73 -2.18 -7.40 -1.43
CA CYS A 73 -1.74 -8.35 -2.45
C CYS A 73 -1.71 -7.68 -3.83
N LEU A 74 -0.54 -7.72 -4.47
CA LEU A 74 -0.31 -7.22 -5.84
C LEU A 74 -0.31 -8.35 -6.88
N GLY A 75 -0.52 -9.60 -6.44
CA GLY A 75 -0.47 -10.78 -7.30
C GLY A 75 0.96 -11.17 -7.67
N ARG A 76 1.17 -11.52 -8.94
CA ARG A 76 2.49 -11.99 -9.40
C ARG A 76 3.09 -11.07 -10.46
N PRO A 77 4.43 -10.97 -10.51
CA PRO A 77 5.09 -10.29 -11.60
C PRO A 77 4.62 -10.83 -12.96
N ILE A 78 4.50 -9.94 -13.93
CA ILE A 78 4.15 -10.34 -15.29
C ILE A 78 5.36 -10.92 -16.03
N ALA A 79 5.13 -11.63 -17.12
CA ALA A 79 6.20 -12.18 -17.95
C ALA A 79 7.18 -11.10 -18.43
N GLY A 80 8.47 -11.36 -18.32
CA GLY A 80 9.54 -10.43 -18.69
C GLY A 80 9.86 -9.34 -17.65
N VAL A 81 9.25 -9.42 -16.47
CA VAL A 81 9.58 -8.54 -15.32
C VAL A 81 10.17 -9.39 -14.20
N THR A 82 11.34 -9.00 -13.74
CA THR A 82 11.98 -9.59 -12.57
C THR A 82 11.82 -8.62 -11.38
N VAL A 83 11.20 -9.09 -10.32
CA VAL A 83 11.07 -8.37 -9.05
C VAL A 83 11.95 -9.04 -8.01
N ARG A 84 12.72 -8.26 -7.28
CA ARG A 84 13.54 -8.72 -6.14
C ARG A 84 13.25 -7.83 -4.94
N ILE A 85 13.35 -8.41 -3.76
CA ILE A 85 13.22 -7.68 -2.50
C ILE A 85 14.62 -7.56 -1.90
N ILE A 86 14.99 -6.35 -1.47
CA ILE A 86 16.30 -6.06 -0.86
C ILE A 86 16.11 -5.49 0.55
N PRO A 87 17.15 -5.50 1.41
CA PRO A 87 17.07 -4.82 2.69
C PRO A 87 16.69 -3.35 2.53
N ILE A 88 15.89 -2.83 3.46
CA ILE A 88 15.50 -1.42 3.45
C ILE A 88 16.70 -0.56 3.83
N THR A 89 17.13 0.32 2.94
CA THR A 89 18.19 1.28 3.20
C THR A 89 17.89 2.62 2.53
N ASP A 90 18.31 3.72 3.15
CA ASP A 90 18.26 5.06 2.55
C ASP A 90 19.56 5.40 1.81
N GLU A 91 20.56 4.54 1.92
CA GLU A 91 21.83 4.67 1.22
C GLU A 91 21.74 4.20 -0.24
N PRO A 92 22.55 4.76 -1.14
CA PRO A 92 22.63 4.32 -2.52
C PRO A 92 23.26 2.92 -2.62
N ILE A 93 22.84 2.18 -3.63
CA ILE A 93 23.42 0.90 -4.02
C ILE A 93 23.91 1.07 -5.46
N ALA A 94 25.23 1.07 -5.67
CA ALA A 94 25.81 1.33 -6.98
C ALA A 94 25.64 0.15 -7.94
N GLU A 95 25.89 -1.07 -7.48
CA GLU A 95 25.88 -2.29 -8.27
C GLU A 95 25.10 -3.40 -7.58
N TRP A 96 24.48 -4.24 -8.38
CA TRP A 96 23.75 -5.41 -7.90
C TRP A 96 24.71 -6.52 -7.45
N ALA A 97 24.40 -7.10 -6.31
CA ALA A 97 24.98 -8.37 -5.86
C ALA A 97 23.82 -9.30 -5.43
N GLU A 98 23.93 -10.59 -5.74
CA GLU A 98 22.89 -11.57 -5.39
C GLU A 98 22.63 -11.67 -3.87
N SER A 99 23.64 -11.34 -3.07
CA SER A 99 23.51 -11.24 -1.60
C SER A 99 22.58 -10.12 -1.11
N LEU A 100 22.15 -9.21 -1.98
CA LEU A 100 21.16 -8.20 -1.67
C LEU A 100 19.74 -8.76 -1.64
N ALA A 101 19.47 -9.87 -2.35
CA ALA A 101 18.14 -10.46 -2.35
C ALA A 101 17.81 -11.09 -0.99
N VAL A 102 16.64 -10.74 -0.43
CA VAL A 102 16.15 -11.36 0.80
C VAL A 102 15.24 -12.55 0.48
N GLU A 103 15.05 -13.43 1.45
CA GLU A 103 14.20 -14.61 1.33
C GLU A 103 12.70 -14.25 1.32
N SER A 104 11.87 -15.22 0.91
CA SER A 104 10.42 -15.08 0.97
C SER A 104 9.94 -14.80 2.41
N ASN A 105 8.85 -14.06 2.53
CA ASN A 105 8.25 -13.57 3.77
C ASN A 105 9.11 -12.57 4.57
N VAL A 106 10.23 -12.12 4.02
CA VAL A 106 11.03 -11.03 4.60
C VAL A 106 10.61 -9.72 3.93
N VAL A 107 10.15 -8.75 4.74
CA VAL A 107 9.77 -7.42 4.28
C VAL A 107 11.01 -6.61 3.94
N GLY A 108 11.05 -6.05 2.73
CA GLY A 108 12.16 -5.23 2.24
C GLY A 108 11.72 -4.25 1.18
N GLU A 109 12.67 -3.56 0.55
CA GLU A 109 12.40 -2.63 -0.54
C GLU A 109 12.21 -3.38 -1.86
N ILE A 110 11.14 -3.05 -2.58
CA ILE A 110 10.82 -3.65 -3.87
C ILE A 110 11.74 -3.08 -4.94
N THR A 111 12.40 -3.96 -5.69
CA THR A 111 13.21 -3.59 -6.86
C THR A 111 12.73 -4.31 -8.10
N VAL A 112 12.90 -3.67 -9.26
CA VAL A 112 12.35 -4.15 -10.51
C VAL A 112 13.35 -4.02 -11.65
N GLN A 113 13.43 -5.05 -12.46
CA GLN A 113 14.17 -5.11 -13.71
C GLN A 113 13.25 -5.55 -14.84
N SER A 114 13.19 -4.78 -15.90
CA SER A 114 12.46 -5.12 -17.12
C SER A 114 12.92 -4.27 -18.31
N ARG A 115 12.50 -4.63 -19.51
CA ARG A 115 12.75 -3.78 -20.69
C ARG A 115 12.04 -2.44 -20.64
N ALA A 116 10.97 -2.31 -19.84
CA ALA A 116 10.23 -1.09 -19.61
C ALA A 116 10.85 -0.20 -18.52
N THR A 117 11.86 -0.68 -17.81
CA THR A 117 12.50 0.08 -16.73
C THR A 117 13.30 1.24 -17.32
N THR A 118 12.97 2.48 -16.87
CA THR A 118 13.71 3.68 -17.27
C THR A 118 15.15 3.62 -16.75
N ARG A 119 16.11 4.01 -17.60
CA ARG A 119 17.53 3.96 -17.24
C ARG A 119 17.90 5.00 -16.23
N GLU A 120 17.35 6.22 -16.35
CA GLU A 120 17.68 7.36 -15.51
C GLU A 120 16.54 8.38 -15.45
N TYR A 121 16.60 9.27 -14.49
CA TYR A 121 15.87 10.53 -14.45
C TYR A 121 16.70 11.63 -15.07
N PHE A 122 16.10 12.41 -15.94
CA PHE A 122 16.79 13.49 -16.65
C PHE A 122 17.20 14.61 -15.70
N TYR A 123 18.48 14.94 -15.66
CA TYR A 123 19.10 15.94 -14.77
C TYR A 123 18.78 15.75 -13.26
N ARG A 124 18.67 14.50 -12.79
CA ARG A 124 18.38 14.17 -11.39
C ARG A 124 19.41 13.17 -10.86
N GLU A 125 20.67 13.56 -10.81
CA GLU A 125 21.79 12.68 -10.44
C GLU A 125 21.60 12.00 -9.08
N GLU A 126 21.19 12.76 -8.06
CA GLU A 126 20.96 12.22 -6.73
C GLU A 126 19.79 11.20 -6.72
N SER A 127 18.71 11.50 -7.44
CA SER A 127 17.59 10.55 -7.59
C SER A 127 18.03 9.29 -8.32
N ASN A 128 18.90 9.41 -9.33
CA ASN A 128 19.48 8.28 -10.04
C ASN A 128 20.35 7.44 -9.11
N ARG A 129 21.24 8.08 -8.34
CA ARG A 129 22.12 7.42 -7.39
C ARG A 129 21.34 6.61 -6.33
N LEU A 130 20.20 7.13 -5.86
CA LEU A 130 19.38 6.50 -4.83
C LEU A 130 18.44 5.40 -5.36
N SER A 131 18.05 5.48 -6.63
CA SER A 131 16.99 4.60 -7.16
C SER A 131 17.40 3.66 -8.28
N LYS A 132 18.62 3.79 -8.83
CA LYS A 132 19.10 2.98 -9.96
C LYS A 132 20.33 2.18 -9.55
N ILE A 133 20.20 0.85 -9.62
CA ILE A 133 21.29 -0.09 -9.33
C ILE A 133 21.77 -0.63 -10.66
N LYS A 134 23.07 -0.60 -10.93
CA LYS A 134 23.65 -1.18 -12.14
C LYS A 134 23.65 -2.70 -12.05
N PHE A 135 23.34 -3.36 -13.16
CA PHE A 135 23.40 -4.80 -13.32
C PHE A 135 23.89 -5.15 -14.74
N GLY A 136 25.20 -5.17 -14.93
CA GLY A 136 25.83 -5.21 -16.25
C GLY A 136 25.40 -4.02 -17.10
N GLU A 137 24.83 -4.29 -18.28
CA GLU A 137 24.28 -3.29 -19.21
C GLU A 137 22.85 -2.80 -18.81
N GLU A 138 22.23 -3.45 -17.84
CA GLU A 138 20.84 -3.18 -17.42
C GLU A 138 20.78 -2.38 -16.12
N ILE A 139 19.58 -1.95 -15.80
CA ILE A 139 19.28 -1.21 -14.56
C ILE A 139 18.20 -1.95 -13.78
N ILE A 140 18.45 -2.11 -12.49
CA ILE A 140 17.43 -2.49 -11.52
C ILE A 140 16.94 -1.21 -10.85
N HIS A 141 15.63 -0.97 -10.91
CA HIS A 141 15.02 0.21 -10.30
C HIS A 141 14.50 -0.11 -8.90
N ARG A 142 14.87 0.72 -7.92
CA ARG A 142 14.33 0.73 -6.56
C ARG A 142 13.02 1.53 -6.59
N MET A 143 11.91 0.86 -6.28
CA MET A 143 10.57 1.46 -6.38
C MET A 143 10.28 2.50 -5.31
N GLY A 144 11.06 2.53 -4.22
CA GLY A 144 10.71 3.27 -3.02
C GLY A 144 9.45 2.74 -2.32
N ASP A 145 9.03 1.55 -2.69
CA ASP A 145 7.95 0.77 -2.11
C ASP A 145 8.52 -0.36 -1.28
N VAL A 146 7.82 -0.73 -0.22
CA VAL A 146 8.19 -1.82 0.67
C VAL A 146 7.21 -2.97 0.50
N GLY A 147 7.72 -4.19 0.49
CA GLY A 147 6.90 -5.39 0.32
C GLY A 147 7.69 -6.67 0.48
N TYR A 148 7.05 -7.79 0.19
CA TYR A 148 7.65 -9.11 0.28
C TYR A 148 6.98 -10.09 -0.68
N PHE A 149 7.65 -11.20 -0.98
CA PHE A 149 7.02 -12.35 -1.62
C PHE A 149 6.54 -13.34 -0.57
N ASP A 150 5.30 -13.83 -0.70
CA ASP A 150 4.84 -14.96 0.11
C ASP A 150 5.33 -16.30 -0.47
N ALA A 151 5.10 -17.39 0.28
CA ALA A 151 5.49 -18.74 -0.13
C ALA A 151 4.81 -19.22 -1.43
N GLN A 152 3.75 -18.55 -1.89
CA GLN A 152 3.07 -18.83 -3.17
C GLN A 152 3.58 -17.94 -4.31
N GLY A 153 4.63 -17.14 -4.09
CA GLY A 153 5.23 -16.23 -5.05
C GLY A 153 4.35 -15.02 -5.39
N ARG A 154 3.44 -14.63 -4.50
CA ARG A 154 2.68 -13.40 -4.62
C ARG A 154 3.43 -12.25 -3.98
N LEU A 155 3.48 -11.13 -4.69
CA LEU A 155 4.03 -9.88 -4.17
C LEU A 155 2.99 -9.20 -3.28
N TRP A 156 3.39 -8.81 -2.08
CA TRP A 156 2.60 -8.05 -1.12
C TRP A 156 3.22 -6.67 -0.92
N TYR A 157 2.40 -5.63 -0.99
CA TYR A 157 2.79 -4.25 -0.78
C TYR A 157 2.50 -3.84 0.67
N CYS A 158 3.51 -3.33 1.36
CA CYS A 158 3.42 -2.91 2.76
C CYS A 158 3.35 -1.40 2.94
N GLY A 159 3.63 -0.63 1.88
CA GLY A 159 3.59 0.84 1.90
C GLY A 159 4.80 1.48 1.22
N ARG A 160 4.84 2.81 1.20
CA ARG A 160 6.00 3.56 0.73
C ARG A 160 7.12 3.51 1.77
N LYS A 161 8.37 3.34 1.34
CA LYS A 161 9.55 3.38 2.20
C LYS A 161 9.62 4.69 3.01
N SER A 162 9.33 5.83 2.37
CA SER A 162 9.33 7.14 3.00
C SER A 162 8.23 7.38 4.03
N HIS A 163 7.17 6.56 4.02
CA HIS A 163 6.04 6.67 4.94
C HIS A 163 6.11 5.68 6.11
N ARG A 164 7.19 4.87 6.20
CA ARG A 164 7.39 3.99 7.34
C ARG A 164 7.50 4.81 8.62
N VAL A 165 6.93 4.31 9.69
CA VAL A 165 7.07 4.90 11.02
C VAL A 165 8.13 4.12 11.78
N ILE A 166 9.18 4.81 12.20
CA ILE A 166 10.29 4.22 12.97
C ILE A 166 10.09 4.59 14.43
N THR A 167 9.91 3.58 15.27
CA THR A 167 9.88 3.72 16.72
C THR A 167 11.15 3.11 17.32
N PRO A 168 11.46 3.35 18.60
CA PRO A 168 12.59 2.69 19.24
C PRO A 168 12.51 1.15 19.23
N GLU A 169 11.32 0.60 19.09
CA GLU A 169 11.03 -0.83 19.26
C GLU A 169 10.76 -1.55 17.94
N ASP A 170 10.31 -0.82 16.88
CA ASP A 170 9.87 -1.44 15.63
C ASP A 170 9.87 -0.46 14.45
N VAL A 171 9.73 -1.03 13.25
CA VAL A 171 9.45 -0.28 12.02
C VAL A 171 8.07 -0.68 11.51
N MET A 172 7.15 0.27 11.46
CA MET A 172 5.78 0.06 11.03
C MET A 172 5.60 0.48 9.57
N PHE A 173 4.92 -0.35 8.80
CA PHE A 173 4.59 -0.07 7.41
C PHE A 173 3.09 0.25 7.28
N THR A 174 2.80 1.30 6.53
CA THR A 174 1.47 1.92 6.49
C THR A 174 0.37 0.95 6.11
N GLU A 175 0.55 0.18 5.01
CA GLU A 175 -0.50 -0.74 4.56
C GLU A 175 -0.69 -1.96 5.48
N GLN A 176 0.34 -2.35 6.23
CA GLN A 176 0.20 -3.44 7.20
C GLN A 176 -0.62 -2.99 8.41
N VAL A 177 -0.33 -1.82 8.94
CA VAL A 177 -1.03 -1.29 10.12
C VAL A 177 -2.42 -0.79 9.78
N GLU A 178 -2.54 0.00 8.71
CA GLU A 178 -3.81 0.65 8.35
C GLU A 178 -4.90 -0.35 7.96
N ASN A 179 -4.54 -1.43 7.26
CA ASN A 179 -5.53 -2.43 6.85
C ASN A 179 -6.17 -3.18 8.02
N ILE A 180 -5.50 -3.29 9.17
CA ILE A 180 -6.09 -3.83 10.40
C ILE A 180 -7.28 -2.96 10.82
N PHE A 181 -7.08 -1.64 10.88
CA PHE A 181 -8.10 -0.69 11.30
C PHE A 181 -9.14 -0.42 10.21
N ASN A 182 -8.74 -0.50 8.93
CA ASN A 182 -9.67 -0.36 7.79
C ASN A 182 -10.65 -1.54 7.67
N ALA A 183 -10.42 -2.64 8.39
CA ALA A 183 -11.37 -3.75 8.50
C ALA A 183 -12.59 -3.38 9.37
N HIS A 184 -12.50 -2.33 10.20
CA HIS A 184 -13.61 -1.88 11.04
C HIS A 184 -14.75 -1.30 10.19
N PRO A 185 -16.02 -1.73 10.38
CA PRO A 185 -17.14 -1.39 9.49
C PRO A 185 -17.50 0.11 9.46
N LEU A 186 -17.18 0.86 10.51
CA LEU A 186 -17.44 2.31 10.60
C LEU A 186 -16.26 3.15 10.10
N VAL A 187 -15.12 2.54 9.79
CA VAL A 187 -13.93 3.21 9.28
C VAL A 187 -13.96 3.22 7.75
N LYS A 188 -13.84 4.39 7.18
CA LYS A 188 -13.71 4.56 5.74
C LYS A 188 -12.26 4.32 5.28
N ARG A 189 -11.31 4.90 6.01
CA ARG A 189 -9.87 4.72 5.84
C ARG A 189 -9.09 5.29 7.01
N THR A 190 -7.85 4.84 7.16
CA THR A 190 -6.91 5.34 8.15
C THR A 190 -5.63 5.85 7.51
N ALA A 191 -4.83 6.60 8.25
CA ALA A 191 -3.51 7.04 7.83
C ALA A 191 -2.56 7.07 9.03
N LEU A 192 -1.52 6.24 8.96
CA LEU A 192 -0.45 6.19 9.95
C LEU A 192 0.57 7.29 9.65
N VAL A 193 0.89 8.08 10.65
CA VAL A 193 1.96 9.10 10.62
C VAL A 193 2.81 9.02 11.88
N GLU A 194 4.02 9.56 11.80
CA GLU A 194 4.93 9.66 12.94
C GLU A 194 4.98 11.09 13.46
N VAL A 195 4.89 11.26 14.79
CA VAL A 195 5.13 12.54 15.46
C VAL A 195 6.03 12.30 16.67
N ASN A 196 7.24 12.87 16.66
CA ASN A 196 8.23 12.74 17.73
C ASN A 196 8.54 11.28 18.12
N GLY A 197 8.72 10.40 17.12
CA GLY A 197 8.97 8.97 17.32
C GLY A 197 7.74 8.16 17.75
N ARG A 198 6.56 8.78 17.80
CA ARG A 198 5.30 8.13 18.22
C ARG A 198 4.38 7.84 17.04
N PRO A 199 3.85 6.64 16.89
CA PRO A 199 2.90 6.31 15.85
C PRO A 199 1.51 6.89 16.17
N ILE A 200 1.00 7.71 15.28
CA ILE A 200 -0.32 8.35 15.37
C ILE A 200 -1.19 7.85 14.22
N LEU A 201 -2.39 7.41 14.52
CA LEU A 201 -3.34 6.96 13.51
C LEU A 201 -4.45 7.98 13.30
N TRP A 202 -4.52 8.54 12.11
CA TRP A 202 -5.68 9.30 11.68
C TRP A 202 -6.78 8.37 11.20
N VAL A 203 -8.02 8.70 11.54
CA VAL A 203 -9.24 7.94 11.20
C VAL A 203 -10.23 8.83 10.48
N GLU A 204 -10.62 8.43 9.27
CA GLU A 204 -11.77 8.98 8.55
C GLU A 204 -12.91 7.98 8.65
N LEU A 205 -14.04 8.40 9.21
CA LEU A 205 -15.21 7.55 9.40
C LEU A 205 -16.13 7.54 8.17
N GLU A 206 -16.92 6.50 8.05
CA GLU A 206 -18.02 6.45 7.08
C GLU A 206 -19.06 7.55 7.39
N ARG A 207 -19.83 7.94 6.36
CA ARG A 207 -20.85 8.99 6.51
C ARG A 207 -22.00 8.51 7.40
N GLY A 208 -22.45 9.37 8.29
CA GLY A 208 -23.63 9.08 9.12
C GLY A 208 -23.34 8.26 10.37
N VAL A 209 -22.10 8.01 10.71
CA VAL A 209 -21.70 7.34 11.96
C VAL A 209 -22.17 8.17 13.15
N LYS A 210 -22.90 7.55 14.07
CA LYS A 210 -23.46 8.18 15.29
C LYS A 210 -22.74 7.77 16.56
N THR A 211 -21.88 6.76 16.50
CA THR A 211 -21.08 6.27 17.63
C THR A 211 -20.11 7.37 18.10
N SER A 212 -19.91 7.48 19.41
CA SER A 212 -18.94 8.44 19.96
C SER A 212 -17.52 8.08 19.51
N LYS A 213 -16.65 9.08 19.41
CA LYS A 213 -15.24 8.85 19.06
C LYS A 213 -14.55 7.92 20.04
N ASP A 214 -14.85 8.07 21.35
CA ASP A 214 -14.27 7.22 22.40
C ASP A 214 -14.72 5.76 22.26
N GLY A 215 -16.00 5.53 21.90
CA GLY A 215 -16.50 4.19 21.59
C GLY A 215 -15.72 3.57 20.44
N ILE A 216 -15.54 4.31 19.35
CA ILE A 216 -14.75 3.83 18.19
C ILE A 216 -13.29 3.58 18.55
N ILE A 217 -12.66 4.47 19.35
CA ILE A 217 -11.28 4.26 19.82
C ILE A 217 -11.15 2.94 20.58
N ASN A 218 -12.10 2.62 21.44
CA ASN A 218 -12.09 1.35 22.19
C ASN A 218 -12.19 0.15 21.25
N GLU A 219 -13.11 0.17 20.28
CA GLU A 219 -13.25 -0.90 19.28
C GLU A 219 -11.98 -1.03 18.43
N LEU A 220 -11.34 0.07 18.03
CA LEU A 220 -10.07 0.04 17.29
C LEU A 220 -8.92 -0.50 18.14
N LYS A 221 -8.87 -0.19 19.44
CA LYS A 221 -7.87 -0.78 20.35
C LYS A 221 -8.07 -2.29 20.53
N GLU A 222 -9.31 -2.75 20.57
CA GLU A 222 -9.63 -4.19 20.60
C GLU A 222 -9.14 -4.90 19.33
N LEU A 223 -9.37 -4.31 18.15
CA LEU A 223 -8.83 -4.84 16.89
C LEU A 223 -7.30 -4.90 16.89
N ALA A 224 -6.64 -3.97 17.54
CA ALA A 224 -5.18 -3.85 17.54
C ALA A 224 -4.49 -4.79 18.53
N GLN A 225 -5.18 -5.29 19.56
CA GLN A 225 -4.55 -5.95 20.73
C GLN A 225 -3.71 -7.18 20.35
N ASP A 226 -4.12 -7.94 19.35
CA ASP A 226 -3.43 -9.14 18.88
C ASP A 226 -2.37 -8.86 17.80
N HIS A 227 -2.17 -7.57 17.45
CA HIS A 227 -1.23 -7.14 16.43
C HIS A 227 -0.11 -6.30 17.03
N ARG A 228 1.09 -6.85 17.09
CA ARG A 228 2.26 -6.23 17.72
C ARG A 228 2.48 -4.76 17.32
N GLN A 229 2.36 -4.43 16.04
CA GLN A 229 2.59 -3.06 15.55
C GLN A 229 1.37 -2.17 15.80
N ALA A 230 0.16 -2.64 15.50
CA ALA A 230 -1.06 -1.87 15.67
C ALA A 230 -1.34 -1.52 17.14
N SER A 231 -0.98 -2.40 18.09
CA SER A 231 -1.13 -2.15 19.53
C SER A 231 -0.24 -1.02 20.05
N GLN A 232 0.78 -0.60 19.31
CA GLN A 232 1.69 0.50 19.69
C GLN A 232 1.14 1.89 19.29
N ILE A 233 -0.02 1.99 18.65
CA ILE A 233 -0.59 3.29 18.27
C ILE A 233 -0.77 4.16 19.51
N ALA A 234 -0.03 5.29 19.56
CA ALA A 234 0.02 6.17 20.70
C ALA A 234 -1.22 7.07 20.82
N ALA A 235 -1.84 7.44 19.69
CA ALA A 235 -3.06 8.23 19.65
C ALA A 235 -3.88 7.99 18.37
N PHE A 236 -5.20 8.10 18.52
CA PHE A 236 -6.17 8.09 17.43
C PHE A 236 -6.72 9.51 17.23
N LEU A 237 -6.56 10.05 16.02
CA LEU A 237 -7.05 11.37 15.64
C LEU A 237 -8.10 11.23 14.55
N PHE A 238 -9.12 12.09 14.58
CA PHE A 238 -10.21 12.04 13.62
C PHE A 238 -10.19 13.23 12.68
N ALA A 239 -10.41 12.97 11.37
CA ALA A 239 -10.63 13.97 10.36
C ALA A 239 -11.91 13.67 9.57
N GLY A 240 -12.63 14.72 9.18
CA GLY A 240 -13.85 14.56 8.37
C GLY A 240 -13.56 14.14 6.92
N LYS A 241 -12.41 14.54 6.40
CA LYS A 241 -11.89 14.15 5.09
C LYS A 241 -10.37 14.28 5.12
N PHE A 242 -9.68 13.27 4.57
CA PHE A 242 -8.24 13.33 4.42
C PHE A 242 -7.83 14.22 3.24
N PRO A 243 -6.69 14.95 3.35
CA PRO A 243 -6.06 15.60 2.22
C PRO A 243 -5.60 14.53 1.22
N THR A 244 -5.91 14.74 -0.06
CA THR A 244 -5.58 13.81 -1.13
C THR A 244 -5.02 14.56 -2.32
N ASP A 245 -4.19 13.90 -3.12
CA ASP A 245 -3.65 14.45 -4.35
C ASP A 245 -4.75 14.89 -5.32
N ALA A 246 -4.54 16.03 -5.99
CA ALA A 246 -5.52 16.59 -6.92
C ALA A 246 -5.72 15.74 -8.19
N ARG A 247 -4.71 14.96 -8.58
CA ARG A 247 -4.71 14.18 -9.82
C ARG A 247 -5.55 12.92 -9.74
N HIS A 248 -5.40 12.15 -8.67
CA HIS A 248 -6.06 10.84 -8.51
C HIS A 248 -7.13 10.86 -7.40
N ASN A 249 -7.13 11.89 -6.55
CA ASN A 249 -8.01 12.05 -5.39
C ASN A 249 -8.04 10.80 -4.47
N SER A 250 -6.98 10.03 -4.49
CA SER A 250 -6.85 8.75 -3.77
C SER A 250 -5.62 8.67 -2.89
N LYS A 251 -4.50 9.24 -3.32
CA LYS A 251 -3.26 9.22 -2.55
C LYS A 251 -3.35 10.22 -1.41
N ILE A 252 -3.24 9.73 -0.19
CA ILE A 252 -3.27 10.55 1.04
C ILE A 252 -1.99 11.37 1.12
N ILE A 253 -2.11 12.68 1.34
CA ILE A 253 -0.97 13.58 1.61
C ILE A 253 -0.66 13.47 3.10
N ARG A 254 0.25 12.54 3.45
CA ARG A 254 0.58 12.21 4.84
C ARG A 254 1.34 13.33 5.54
N GLU A 255 2.09 14.12 4.80
CA GLU A 255 2.83 15.27 5.30
C GLU A 255 1.89 16.32 5.92
N GLU A 256 0.73 16.56 5.30
CA GLU A 256 -0.30 17.46 5.86
C GLU A 256 -0.92 16.87 7.13
N LEU A 257 -1.20 15.57 7.13
CA LEU A 257 -1.73 14.89 8.32
C LEU A 257 -0.72 14.86 9.46
N LYS A 258 0.56 14.69 9.17
CA LYS A 258 1.66 14.78 10.16
C LYS A 258 1.69 16.17 10.78
N ALA A 259 1.73 17.23 9.97
CA ALA A 259 1.73 18.61 10.46
C ALA A 259 0.49 18.97 11.31
N LEU A 260 -0.68 18.40 10.97
CA LEU A 260 -1.89 18.55 11.78
C LEU A 260 -1.82 17.76 13.09
N ALA A 261 -1.21 16.57 13.08
CA ALA A 261 -1.02 15.76 14.28
C ALA A 261 -0.07 16.44 15.27
N GLU A 262 1.04 16.98 14.80
CA GLU A 262 2.01 17.73 15.61
C GLU A 262 1.35 18.84 16.45
N ARG A 263 0.36 19.55 15.87
CA ARG A 263 -0.39 20.62 16.55
C ARG A 263 -1.40 20.10 17.59
N LYS A 264 -1.73 18.80 17.57
CA LYS A 264 -2.77 18.21 18.42
C LYS A 264 -2.22 17.34 19.53
N VAL A 265 -1.00 16.81 19.37
CA VAL A 265 -0.39 15.88 20.32
C VAL A 265 0.91 16.41 20.95
N SER A 266 1.27 17.67 20.62
CA SER A 266 2.34 18.43 21.31
C SER A 266 1.91 18.89 22.68
#